data_d0fb34243cd4e5bf1e56b45fd63601f7
#
_entry.id   d0fb34243cd4e5bf1e56b45fd63601f7
#
_cell.length_a   1.000
_cell.length_b   1.000
_cell.length_c   1.000
_cell.angle_alpha   90.00
_cell.angle_beta   90.00
_cell.angle_gamma   90.00
#
_symmetry.space_group_name_H-M   'P 1'
#
loop_
_entity.id
_entity.type
_entity.pdbx_description
1 polymer ?
#
loop_
_entity_poly.entity_id
_entity_poly.type
_entity_poly.pdbx_seq_one_letter_code
_entity_poly.pdbx_strand_id
1 'polypeptide(L)'
;EALLSHLETVDIKEDTEKGFYMPVQRVCRPNHEFRGFQGQIENGAIRAGDLVTTLPSKEEAHVKSILVGDKEVQEAVQGQPVTIQLDREVDVSRGCVLTIDSGAVLTDSVEADILWMDDNALTDGKNFFVKIGTKMIPGLVTKINYSVDVNTGEKKSAYTLKKNEIASCTLEFSEKIVVDEFDRHRTLGELILIDRVTNM
;
A
#
# COMPACT_ATOMS: atom_id res chain seq x y z
N GLU A 1 -12.49 3.22 -33.74
CA GLU A 1 -13.92 3.05 -33.33
C GLU A 1 -14.06 1.90 -32.31
N ALA A 2 -13.57 0.67 -32.58
CA ALA A 2 -13.74 -0.48 -31.69
C ALA A 2 -13.12 -0.26 -30.28
N LEU A 3 -11.92 0.32 -30.19
CA LEU A 3 -11.27 0.60 -28.91
C LEU A 3 -12.04 1.66 -28.10
N LEU A 4 -12.47 2.74 -28.76
CA LEU A 4 -13.24 3.80 -28.10
C LEU A 4 -14.57 3.27 -27.56
N SER A 5 -15.30 2.51 -28.39
CA SER A 5 -16.56 1.87 -27.99
C SER A 5 -16.35 0.89 -26.82
N HIS A 6 -15.23 0.15 -26.81
CA HIS A 6 -14.89 -0.73 -25.69
C HIS A 6 -14.62 0.06 -24.40
N LEU A 7 -13.85 1.16 -24.48
CA LEU A 7 -13.55 2.01 -23.33
C LEU A 7 -14.78 2.72 -22.76
N GLU A 8 -15.75 3.05 -23.62
CA GLU A 8 -17.02 3.67 -23.21
C GLU A 8 -18.00 2.67 -22.55
N THR A 9 -17.84 1.37 -22.85
CA THR A 9 -18.79 0.33 -22.40
C THR A 9 -18.22 -0.67 -21.42
N VAL A 10 -16.91 -0.62 -21.14
CA VAL A 10 -16.28 -1.52 -20.18
C VAL A 10 -16.78 -1.24 -18.78
N ASP A 11 -17.35 -2.24 -18.13
CA ASP A 11 -17.70 -2.21 -16.72
C ASP A 11 -16.42 -2.23 -15.87
N ILE A 12 -16.19 -1.14 -15.15
CA ILE A 12 -15.15 -1.10 -14.13
C ILE A 12 -15.72 -1.82 -12.92
N LYS A 13 -15.30 -3.07 -12.72
CA LYS A 13 -15.65 -3.80 -11.51
C LYS A 13 -15.01 -3.06 -10.33
N GLU A 14 -15.85 -2.56 -9.44
CA GLU A 14 -15.38 -2.16 -8.11
C GLU A 14 -14.97 -3.44 -7.37
N ASP A 15 -13.71 -3.50 -6.93
CA ASP A 15 -13.26 -4.56 -6.05
C ASP A 15 -13.98 -4.37 -4.70
N THR A 16 -15.05 -5.14 -4.50
CA THR A 16 -15.80 -5.19 -3.24
C THR A 16 -15.22 -6.26 -2.34
N GLU A 17 -13.93 -6.22 -2.09
CA GLU A 17 -13.34 -7.11 -1.09
C GLU A 17 -13.85 -6.76 0.30
N LYS A 18 -13.97 -7.79 1.16
CA LYS A 18 -14.47 -7.62 2.52
C LYS A 18 -13.45 -6.85 3.36
N GLY A 19 -13.98 -6.06 4.27
CA GLY A 19 -13.17 -5.32 5.22
C GLY A 19 -12.95 -3.87 4.82
N PHE A 20 -12.41 -3.12 5.75
CA PHE A 20 -12.05 -1.71 5.57
C PHE A 20 -10.56 -1.56 5.72
N TYR A 21 -9.93 -0.76 4.86
CA TYR A 21 -8.61 -0.24 5.16
C TYR A 21 -8.40 1.18 4.61
N MET A 22 -7.64 1.95 5.36
CA MET A 22 -7.24 3.31 5.03
C MET A 22 -5.77 3.53 5.43
N PRO A 23 -4.86 3.69 4.45
CA PRO A 23 -3.49 4.13 4.73
C PRO A 23 -3.48 5.56 5.26
N VAL A 24 -2.79 5.78 6.39
CA VAL A 24 -2.68 7.11 6.99
C VAL A 24 -1.64 7.93 6.22
N GLN A 25 -2.09 9.00 5.57
CA GLN A 25 -1.24 9.93 4.82
C GLN A 25 -0.73 11.07 5.69
N ARG A 26 -1.53 11.51 6.65
CA ARG A 26 -1.21 12.63 7.55
C ARG A 26 -1.93 12.50 8.88
N VAL A 27 -1.28 12.93 9.95
CA VAL A 27 -1.91 13.17 11.24
C VAL A 27 -2.17 14.66 11.39
N CYS A 28 -3.43 15.03 11.65
CA CYS A 28 -3.87 16.40 11.83
C CYS A 28 -4.17 16.64 13.32
N ARG A 29 -3.52 17.65 13.90
CA ARG A 29 -3.69 18.02 15.31
C ARG A 29 -3.77 19.55 15.44
N PRO A 30 -4.90 20.19 15.07
CA PRO A 30 -5.04 21.63 15.10
C PRO A 30 -5.05 22.20 16.53
N ASN A 31 -5.44 21.39 17.52
CA ASN A 31 -5.47 21.73 18.94
C ASN A 31 -5.24 20.49 19.81
N HIS A 32 -5.28 20.64 21.13
CA HIS A 32 -5.04 19.54 22.07
C HIS A 32 -6.18 18.52 22.17
N GLU A 33 -7.38 18.90 21.74
CA GLU A 33 -8.59 18.05 21.86
C GLU A 33 -8.87 17.23 20.60
N PHE A 34 -8.30 17.65 19.45
CA PHE A 34 -8.54 17.00 18.17
C PHE A 34 -7.27 16.36 17.64
N ARG A 35 -7.34 15.05 17.39
CA ARG A 35 -6.32 14.29 16.64
C ARG A 35 -7.03 13.48 15.58
N GLY A 36 -6.84 13.87 14.32
CA GLY A 36 -7.44 13.20 13.16
C GLY A 36 -6.40 12.51 12.30
N PHE A 37 -6.77 11.36 11.77
CA PHE A 37 -5.98 10.56 10.84
C PHE A 37 -6.55 10.75 9.45
N GLN A 38 -5.77 11.36 8.57
CA GLN A 38 -6.18 11.70 7.22
C GLN A 38 -5.67 10.67 6.23
N GLY A 39 -6.55 10.24 5.33
CA GLY A 39 -6.25 9.29 4.26
C GLY A 39 -7.42 9.16 3.30
N GLN A 40 -7.23 8.38 2.26
CA GLN A 40 -8.29 7.92 1.38
C GLN A 40 -8.70 6.52 1.80
N ILE A 41 -9.99 6.25 1.84
CA ILE A 41 -10.49 4.89 2.04
C ILE A 41 -10.20 4.12 0.75
N GLU A 42 -9.33 3.11 0.84
CA GLU A 42 -8.92 2.31 -0.31
C GLU A 42 -9.84 1.10 -0.51
N ASN A 43 -10.45 0.60 0.56
CA ASN A 43 -11.42 -0.48 0.51
C ASN A 43 -12.49 -0.36 1.59
N GLY A 44 -13.71 -0.78 1.25
CA GLY A 44 -14.83 -0.91 2.16
C GLY A 44 -15.47 0.40 2.60
N ALA A 45 -16.08 0.37 3.75
CA ALA A 45 -16.77 1.50 4.38
C ALA A 45 -16.46 1.57 5.88
N ILE A 46 -16.59 2.75 6.46
CA ILE A 46 -16.36 3.01 7.88
C ILE A 46 -17.50 3.86 8.44
N ARG A 47 -17.91 3.53 9.65
CA ARG A 47 -18.98 4.26 10.38
C ARG A 47 -18.47 4.79 11.71
N ALA A 48 -19.09 5.87 12.18
CA ALA A 48 -18.89 6.33 13.54
C ALA A 48 -19.33 5.24 14.53
N GLY A 49 -18.45 4.90 15.48
CA GLY A 49 -18.62 3.81 16.44
C GLY A 49 -17.98 2.48 16.04
N ASP A 50 -17.55 2.30 14.81
CA ASP A 50 -16.86 1.07 14.41
C ASP A 50 -15.55 0.87 15.18
N LEU A 51 -15.22 -0.38 15.50
CA LEU A 51 -13.95 -0.75 16.09
C LEU A 51 -12.90 -0.96 14.98
N VAL A 52 -11.86 -0.16 14.98
CA VAL A 52 -10.73 -0.27 14.05
C VAL A 52 -9.49 -0.80 14.75
N THR A 53 -8.70 -1.56 14.02
CA THR A 53 -7.35 -1.96 14.42
C THR A 53 -6.33 -1.10 13.69
N THR A 54 -5.33 -0.61 14.42
CA THR A 54 -4.21 0.14 13.85
C THR A 54 -3.04 -0.78 13.53
N LEU A 55 -2.47 -0.67 12.36
CA LEU A 55 -1.27 -1.44 11.99
C LEU A 55 -0.10 -0.49 11.76
N PRO A 56 1.13 -0.85 12.19
CA PRO A 56 1.57 -2.14 12.73
C PRO A 56 1.37 -2.37 14.23
N SER A 57 0.94 -1.35 15.02
CA SER A 57 0.86 -1.42 16.49
C SER A 57 -0.15 -2.44 17.03
N LYS A 58 -1.17 -2.80 16.22
CA LYS A 58 -2.27 -3.71 16.60
C LYS A 58 -3.11 -3.20 17.77
N GLU A 59 -3.17 -1.89 17.96
CA GLU A 59 -4.06 -1.28 18.92
C GLU A 59 -5.47 -1.17 18.35
N GLU A 60 -6.48 -1.30 19.21
CA GLU A 60 -7.89 -1.16 18.86
C GLU A 60 -8.45 0.14 19.43
N ALA A 61 -9.29 0.82 18.66
CA ALA A 61 -10.00 2.02 19.10
C ALA A 61 -11.30 2.16 18.31
N HIS A 62 -12.28 2.87 18.88
CA HIS A 62 -13.53 3.15 18.16
C HIS A 62 -13.40 4.47 17.37
N VAL A 63 -14.05 4.49 16.23
CA VAL A 63 -14.22 5.70 15.44
C VAL A 63 -15.12 6.69 16.19
N LYS A 64 -14.55 7.80 16.62
CA LYS A 64 -15.28 8.85 17.33
C LYS A 64 -16.08 9.75 16.37
N SER A 65 -15.44 10.16 15.27
CA SER A 65 -16.05 10.97 14.22
C SER A 65 -15.33 10.81 12.89
N ILE A 66 -16.04 11.07 11.81
CA ILE A 66 -15.55 11.02 10.43
C ILE A 66 -15.86 12.35 9.77
N LEU A 67 -14.86 12.97 9.14
CA LEU A 67 -14.98 14.20 8.38
C LEU A 67 -14.67 13.95 6.91
N VAL A 68 -15.56 14.37 6.02
CA VAL A 68 -15.31 14.47 4.57
C VAL A 68 -15.23 15.96 4.22
N GLY A 69 -14.01 16.43 3.94
CA GLY A 69 -13.74 17.87 3.95
C GLY A 69 -13.99 18.45 5.34
N ASP A 70 -14.87 19.44 5.44
CA ASP A 70 -15.24 20.11 6.71
C ASP A 70 -16.56 19.58 7.30
N LYS A 71 -17.17 18.57 6.70
CA LYS A 71 -18.47 18.03 7.12
C LYS A 71 -18.30 16.74 7.88
N GLU A 72 -18.90 16.67 9.07
CA GLU A 72 -19.03 15.43 9.83
C GLU A 72 -20.10 14.55 9.19
N VAL A 73 -19.75 13.27 9.00
CA VAL A 73 -20.63 12.26 8.41
C VAL A 73 -20.70 11.03 9.31
N GLN A 74 -21.78 10.26 9.20
CA GLN A 74 -21.93 9.01 9.96
C GLN A 74 -21.23 7.82 9.30
N GLU A 75 -21.06 7.88 7.98
CA GLU A 75 -20.46 6.82 7.18
C GLU A 75 -19.63 7.43 6.04
N ALA A 76 -18.53 6.78 5.71
CA ALA A 76 -17.75 7.08 4.53
C ALA A 76 -17.37 5.77 3.83
N VAL A 77 -17.18 5.83 2.49
CA VAL A 77 -16.99 4.66 1.64
C VAL A 77 -15.71 4.76 0.82
N GLN A 78 -15.34 3.66 0.19
CA GLN A 78 -14.18 3.55 -0.70
C GLN A 78 -14.07 4.74 -1.66
N GLY A 79 -12.83 5.20 -1.89
CA GLY A 79 -12.49 6.34 -2.74
C GLY A 79 -12.64 7.71 -2.07
N GLN A 80 -13.30 7.81 -0.90
CA GLN A 80 -13.46 9.10 -0.22
C GLN A 80 -12.22 9.47 0.59
N PRO A 81 -11.70 10.71 0.44
CA PRO A 81 -10.71 11.26 1.35
C PRO A 81 -11.40 11.67 2.66
N VAL A 82 -10.88 11.16 3.77
CA VAL A 82 -11.51 11.37 5.10
C VAL A 82 -10.49 11.80 6.15
N THR A 83 -11.01 12.39 7.22
CA THR A 83 -10.31 12.54 8.50
C THR A 83 -11.06 11.73 9.55
N ILE A 84 -10.43 10.71 10.10
CA ILE A 84 -11.01 9.86 11.14
C ILE A 84 -10.42 10.27 12.50
N GLN A 85 -11.27 10.57 13.46
CA GLN A 85 -10.91 10.75 14.86
C GLN A 85 -11.25 9.46 15.63
N LEU A 86 -10.34 9.01 16.49
CA LEU A 86 -10.55 7.87 17.36
C LEU A 86 -10.89 8.30 18.77
N ASP A 87 -11.55 7.44 19.54
CA ASP A 87 -12.02 7.69 20.90
C ASP A 87 -10.92 7.73 21.95
N ARG A 88 -9.73 7.22 21.62
CA ARG A 88 -8.56 7.22 22.47
C ARG A 88 -7.27 7.54 21.69
N GLU A 89 -6.21 7.86 22.40
CA GLU A 89 -4.88 8.00 21.84
C GLU A 89 -4.34 6.61 21.46
N VAL A 90 -3.79 6.52 20.24
CA VAL A 90 -3.16 5.32 19.67
C VAL A 90 -1.85 5.71 19.00
N ASP A 91 -0.91 4.78 18.89
CA ASP A 91 0.35 5.02 18.17
C ASP A 91 0.16 4.88 16.66
N VAL A 92 -0.32 5.96 16.05
CA VAL A 92 -0.54 6.04 14.60
C VAL A 92 0.15 7.27 14.04
N SER A 93 0.94 7.05 13.00
CA SER A 93 1.64 8.08 12.23
C SER A 93 1.43 7.84 10.73
N ARG A 94 2.02 8.70 9.90
CA ARG A 94 2.06 8.47 8.45
C ARG A 94 2.70 7.12 8.13
N GLY A 95 2.05 6.33 7.29
CA GLY A 95 2.48 4.99 6.92
C GLY A 95 1.87 3.86 7.76
N CYS A 96 1.14 4.20 8.84
CA CYS A 96 0.26 3.25 9.51
C CYS A 96 -1.02 3.03 8.70
N VAL A 97 -1.76 1.99 9.03
CA VAL A 97 -3.03 1.65 8.37
C VAL A 97 -4.12 1.49 9.44
N LEU A 98 -5.29 2.07 9.20
CA LEU A 98 -6.50 1.76 9.95
C LEU A 98 -7.25 0.67 9.19
N THR A 99 -7.65 -0.40 9.88
CA THR A 99 -8.24 -1.57 9.23
C THR A 99 -9.35 -2.22 10.06
N ILE A 100 -10.29 -2.87 9.35
CA ILE A 100 -11.28 -3.80 9.89
C ILE A 100 -11.30 -5.00 8.96
N ASP A 101 -10.90 -6.18 9.42
CA ASP A 101 -10.97 -7.47 8.71
C ASP A 101 -10.47 -7.41 7.24
N SER A 102 -9.45 -6.62 6.96
CA SER A 102 -8.95 -6.40 5.60
C SER A 102 -8.09 -7.54 5.05
N GLY A 103 -7.66 -8.47 5.87
CA GLY A 103 -6.75 -9.54 5.49
C GLY A 103 -5.29 -9.11 5.28
N ALA A 104 -4.98 -7.82 5.42
CA ALA A 104 -3.62 -7.30 5.27
C ALA A 104 -2.64 -7.94 6.26
N VAL A 105 -1.43 -8.23 5.79
CA VAL A 105 -0.39 -8.97 6.54
C VAL A 105 0.72 -8.03 6.98
N LEU A 106 1.26 -8.26 8.16
CA LEU A 106 2.43 -7.56 8.69
C LEU A 106 3.66 -8.43 8.51
N THR A 107 4.56 -8.03 7.61
CA THR A 107 5.78 -8.80 7.27
C THR A 107 6.99 -7.90 7.06
N ASP A 108 8.18 -8.48 7.19
CA ASP A 108 9.47 -7.87 6.86
C ASP A 108 10.11 -8.47 5.59
N SER A 109 9.41 -9.39 4.92
CA SER A 109 9.88 -9.97 3.66
C SER A 109 8.71 -10.26 2.72
N VAL A 110 8.93 -10.02 1.42
CA VAL A 110 7.96 -10.31 0.36
C VAL A 110 8.65 -10.90 -0.88
N GLU A 111 7.88 -11.65 -1.66
CA GLU A 111 8.21 -11.91 -3.06
C GLU A 111 7.39 -10.95 -3.93
N ALA A 112 8.06 -10.28 -4.87
CA ALA A 112 7.42 -9.33 -5.76
C ALA A 112 7.95 -9.46 -7.18
N ASP A 113 7.06 -9.25 -8.15
CA ASP A 113 7.44 -9.12 -9.55
C ASP A 113 7.90 -7.69 -9.80
N ILE A 114 9.16 -7.55 -10.23
CA ILE A 114 9.82 -6.25 -10.44
C ILE A 114 10.07 -6.03 -11.93
N LEU A 115 9.56 -4.93 -12.46
CA LEU A 115 10.00 -4.37 -13.73
C LEU A 115 11.18 -3.44 -13.46
N TRP A 116 12.36 -3.79 -13.98
CA TRP A 116 13.57 -3.01 -13.76
C TRP A 116 13.70 -1.88 -14.77
N MET A 117 13.85 -0.63 -14.28
CA MET A 117 13.84 0.57 -15.14
C MET A 117 15.16 1.34 -15.15
N ASP A 118 16.12 1.03 -14.27
CA ASP A 118 17.44 1.69 -14.23
C ASP A 118 18.36 1.17 -15.36
N ASP A 119 19.28 2.02 -15.82
CA ASP A 119 20.31 1.66 -16.79
C ASP A 119 21.37 0.73 -16.19
N ASN A 120 21.63 0.83 -14.89
CA ASN A 120 22.49 -0.11 -14.16
C ASN A 120 21.73 -1.38 -13.84
N ALA A 121 22.34 -2.54 -14.08
CA ALA A 121 21.70 -3.81 -13.78
C ALA A 121 21.42 -3.99 -12.28
N LEU A 122 20.25 -4.55 -11.96
CA LEU A 122 19.95 -5.04 -10.61
C LEU A 122 20.73 -6.33 -10.36
N THR A 123 21.29 -6.44 -9.16
CA THR A 123 21.98 -7.64 -8.67
C THR A 123 21.48 -7.99 -7.27
N ASP A 124 21.67 -9.23 -6.87
CA ASP A 124 21.42 -9.66 -5.49
C ASP A 124 22.23 -8.82 -4.50
N GLY A 125 21.68 -8.57 -3.33
CA GLY A 125 22.32 -7.83 -2.26
C GLY A 125 22.30 -6.30 -2.41
N LYS A 126 21.58 -5.73 -3.40
CA LYS A 126 21.50 -4.29 -3.60
C LYS A 126 20.45 -3.66 -2.66
N ASN A 127 20.84 -2.56 -2.00
CA ASN A 127 20.01 -1.81 -1.05
C ASN A 127 19.28 -0.65 -1.74
N PHE A 128 18.02 -0.46 -1.35
CA PHE A 128 17.15 0.59 -1.84
C PHE A 128 16.38 1.26 -0.69
N PHE A 129 15.75 2.40 -0.95
CA PHE A 129 14.53 2.74 -0.27
C PHE A 129 13.38 2.06 -1.00
N VAL A 130 12.51 1.42 -0.23
CA VAL A 130 11.28 0.80 -0.74
C VAL A 130 10.11 1.65 -0.29
N LYS A 131 9.31 2.09 -1.24
CA LYS A 131 8.08 2.84 -0.97
C LYS A 131 6.88 1.95 -1.26
N ILE A 132 6.04 1.74 -0.24
CA ILE A 132 4.76 1.03 -0.31
C ILE A 132 3.70 1.97 0.27
N GLY A 133 2.70 2.30 -0.55
CA GLY A 133 1.69 3.28 -0.16
C GLY A 133 2.32 4.59 0.32
N THR A 134 2.07 4.96 1.57
CA THR A 134 2.60 6.20 2.18
C THR A 134 3.89 6.01 2.97
N LYS A 135 4.36 4.77 3.13
CA LYS A 135 5.56 4.42 3.89
C LYS A 135 6.77 4.29 2.98
N MET A 136 7.92 4.76 3.44
CA MET A 136 9.22 4.59 2.79
C MET A 136 10.24 4.09 3.80
N ILE A 137 10.85 2.94 3.53
CA ILE A 137 11.77 2.24 4.42
C ILE A 137 13.00 1.73 3.67
N PRO A 138 14.13 1.50 4.35
CA PRO A 138 15.23 0.75 3.78
C PRO A 138 14.83 -0.70 3.49
N GLY A 139 15.21 -1.19 2.33
CA GLY A 139 15.00 -2.57 1.91
C GLY A 139 16.16 -3.10 1.07
N LEU A 140 16.21 -4.40 0.96
CA LEU A 140 17.24 -5.15 0.28
C LEU A 140 16.61 -6.13 -0.71
N VAL A 141 17.05 -6.13 -1.95
CA VAL A 141 16.77 -7.23 -2.87
C VAL A 141 17.73 -8.37 -2.54
N THR A 142 17.26 -9.36 -1.80
CA THR A 142 18.10 -10.45 -1.33
C THR A 142 18.39 -11.45 -2.44
N LYS A 143 17.42 -11.63 -3.35
CA LYS A 143 17.56 -12.63 -4.42
C LYS A 143 16.69 -12.29 -5.62
N ILE A 144 17.22 -12.49 -6.81
CA ILE A 144 16.48 -12.61 -8.06
C ILE A 144 16.10 -14.08 -8.22
N ASN A 145 14.82 -14.42 -8.10
CA ASN A 145 14.35 -15.81 -8.14
C ASN A 145 14.40 -16.38 -9.56
N TYR A 146 13.81 -15.63 -10.50
CA TYR A 146 13.81 -15.93 -11.94
C TYR A 146 13.40 -14.67 -12.72
N SER A 147 13.86 -14.57 -13.97
CA SER A 147 13.32 -13.59 -14.91
C SER A 147 12.20 -14.19 -15.76
N VAL A 148 11.34 -13.32 -16.27
CA VAL A 148 10.21 -13.67 -17.14
C VAL A 148 10.48 -13.14 -18.54
N ASP A 149 10.44 -14.02 -19.54
CA ASP A 149 10.47 -13.59 -20.94
C ASP A 149 9.11 -12.98 -21.32
N VAL A 150 9.11 -11.68 -21.61
CA VAL A 150 7.88 -10.93 -21.88
C VAL A 150 7.12 -11.38 -23.14
N ASN A 151 7.77 -12.10 -24.05
CA ASN A 151 7.16 -12.57 -25.28
C ASN A 151 6.52 -13.96 -25.11
N THR A 152 7.15 -14.83 -24.32
CA THR A 152 6.74 -16.23 -24.18
C THR A 152 6.08 -16.53 -22.82
N GLY A 153 6.33 -15.67 -21.79
CA GLY A 153 5.94 -15.94 -20.42
C GLY A 153 6.83 -16.97 -19.70
N GLU A 154 7.88 -17.46 -20.36
CA GLU A 154 8.76 -18.48 -19.79
C GLU A 154 9.63 -17.91 -18.65
N LYS A 155 9.73 -18.70 -17.58
CA LYS A 155 10.62 -18.42 -16.45
C LYS A 155 12.03 -18.91 -16.73
N LYS A 156 13.02 -18.02 -16.56
CA LYS A 156 14.44 -18.32 -16.79
C LYS A 156 15.27 -18.01 -15.55
N SER A 157 16.28 -18.83 -15.27
CA SER A 157 17.24 -18.50 -14.20
C SER A 157 17.96 -17.19 -14.54
N ALA A 158 17.99 -16.27 -13.59
CA ALA A 158 18.67 -14.99 -13.72
C ALA A 158 19.40 -14.65 -12.41
N TYR A 159 20.57 -14.01 -12.56
CA TYR A 159 21.38 -13.50 -11.45
C TYR A 159 21.50 -11.97 -11.51
N THR A 160 21.08 -11.40 -12.61
CA THR A 160 21.05 -9.95 -12.84
C THR A 160 19.82 -9.61 -13.66
N LEU A 161 19.31 -8.40 -13.50
CA LEU A 161 18.17 -7.90 -14.24
C LEU A 161 18.58 -6.61 -14.95
N LYS A 162 18.44 -6.58 -16.27
CA LYS A 162 18.73 -5.40 -17.09
C LYS A 162 17.47 -4.55 -17.24
N LYS A 163 17.67 -3.32 -17.68
CA LYS A 163 16.56 -2.40 -18.00
C LYS A 163 15.50 -3.04 -18.88
N ASN A 164 14.23 -2.84 -18.52
CA ASN A 164 13.03 -3.38 -19.17
C ASN A 164 12.87 -4.92 -19.04
N GLU A 165 13.63 -5.56 -18.17
CA GLU A 165 13.40 -6.96 -17.83
C GLU A 165 12.49 -7.07 -16.61
N ILE A 166 11.71 -8.16 -16.55
CA ILE A 166 10.82 -8.50 -15.44
C ILE A 166 11.36 -9.72 -14.72
N ALA A 167 11.36 -9.68 -13.40
CA ALA A 167 11.75 -10.81 -12.57
C ALA A 167 10.93 -10.88 -11.28
N SER A 168 10.76 -12.10 -10.78
CA SER A 168 10.37 -12.31 -9.39
C SER A 168 11.60 -12.16 -8.50
N CYS A 169 11.48 -11.31 -7.48
CA CYS A 169 12.54 -11.00 -6.54
C CYS A 169 12.07 -11.20 -5.10
N THR A 170 12.96 -11.65 -4.24
CA THR A 170 12.75 -11.64 -2.79
C THR A 170 13.32 -10.35 -2.22
N LEU A 171 12.49 -9.63 -1.47
CA LEU A 171 12.86 -8.39 -0.78
C LEU A 171 12.75 -8.59 0.73
N GLU A 172 13.70 -8.02 1.46
CA GLU A 172 13.66 -7.89 2.91
C GLU A 172 13.66 -6.42 3.31
N PHE A 173 12.91 -6.10 4.35
CA PHE A 173 12.73 -4.75 4.85
C PHE A 173 13.37 -4.57 6.22
N SER A 174 13.79 -3.35 6.55
CA SER A 174 14.40 -3.03 7.84
C SER A 174 13.43 -3.13 9.03
N GLU A 175 12.14 -3.16 8.77
CA GLU A 175 11.06 -3.27 9.75
C GLU A 175 9.84 -3.94 9.13
N LYS A 176 8.93 -4.43 9.98
CA LYS A 176 7.66 -4.99 9.50
C LYS A 176 6.76 -3.89 8.96
N ILE A 177 6.17 -4.16 7.81
CA ILE A 177 5.23 -3.27 7.12
C ILE A 177 3.94 -4.01 6.79
N VAL A 178 2.90 -3.22 6.56
CA VAL A 178 1.60 -3.74 6.14
C VAL A 178 1.63 -3.95 4.64
N VAL A 179 1.34 -5.17 4.19
CA VAL A 179 1.29 -5.55 2.77
C VAL A 179 0.06 -6.42 2.51
N ASP A 180 -0.34 -6.48 1.26
CA ASP A 180 -1.30 -7.46 0.77
C ASP A 180 -0.96 -7.87 -0.66
N GLU A 181 -1.65 -8.86 -1.21
CA GLU A 181 -1.53 -9.23 -2.61
C GLU A 181 -2.05 -8.10 -3.50
N PHE A 182 -1.33 -7.80 -4.58
CA PHE A 182 -1.66 -6.71 -5.51
C PHE A 182 -3.08 -6.83 -6.08
N ASP A 183 -3.52 -8.05 -6.37
CA ASP A 183 -4.85 -8.32 -6.92
C ASP A 183 -5.97 -8.02 -5.92
N ARG A 184 -5.66 -8.04 -4.61
CA ARG A 184 -6.62 -7.71 -3.55
C ARG A 184 -6.61 -6.22 -3.18
N HIS A 185 -5.43 -5.71 -2.87
CA HIS A 185 -5.26 -4.33 -2.41
C HIS A 185 -4.05 -3.69 -3.09
N ARG A 186 -4.28 -3.01 -4.21
CA ARG A 186 -3.21 -2.45 -5.06
C ARG A 186 -2.23 -1.58 -4.29
N THR A 187 -2.72 -0.66 -3.47
CA THR A 187 -1.85 0.28 -2.70
C THR A 187 -1.00 -0.40 -1.62
N LEU A 188 -1.37 -1.59 -1.18
CA LEU A 188 -0.57 -2.41 -0.24
C LEU A 188 0.22 -3.52 -0.95
N GLY A 189 -0.12 -3.82 -2.21
CA GLY A 189 0.55 -4.84 -3.03
C GLY A 189 1.52 -4.27 -4.08
N GLU A 190 1.59 -2.93 -4.23
CA GLU A 190 2.51 -2.28 -5.14
C GLU A 190 3.66 -1.61 -4.39
N LEU A 191 4.84 -1.62 -5.00
CA LEU A 191 6.01 -0.96 -4.44
C LEU A 191 6.88 -0.32 -5.53
N ILE A 192 7.69 0.65 -5.13
CA ILE A 192 8.80 1.14 -5.94
C ILE A 192 10.12 1.03 -5.19
N LEU A 193 11.16 0.66 -5.93
CA LEU A 193 12.54 0.65 -5.46
C LEU A 193 13.19 1.98 -5.87
N ILE A 194 13.74 2.69 -4.90
CA ILE A 194 14.39 3.98 -5.08
C ILE A 194 15.86 3.85 -4.72
N ASP A 195 16.75 4.12 -5.66
CA ASP A 195 18.18 4.09 -5.39
C ASP A 195 18.55 5.14 -4.33
N ARG A 196 19.32 4.72 -3.33
CA ARG A 196 19.63 5.53 -2.14
C ARG A 196 20.59 6.69 -2.40
N VAL A 197 21.28 6.67 -3.54
CA VAL A 197 22.29 7.67 -3.92
C VAL A 197 21.73 8.64 -4.94
N THR A 198 21.10 8.12 -5.97
CA THR A 198 20.59 8.92 -7.09
C THR A 198 19.16 9.39 -6.88
N ASN A 199 18.41 8.74 -5.98
CA ASN A 199 16.96 8.93 -5.77
C ASN A 199 16.11 8.65 -7.04
N MET A 200 16.63 7.85 -7.95
CA MET A 200 15.94 7.35 -9.13
C MET A 200 15.36 5.98 -8.89
#